data_5671e19b8aa04f73af9a52bed35db8f7
#
_entry.id   5671e19b8aa04f73af9a52bed35db8f7
#
_cell.length_a   1.000
_cell.length_b   1.000
_cell.length_c   1.000
_cell.angle_alpha   90.00
_cell.angle_beta   90.00
_cell.angle_gamma   90.00
#
_symmetry.space_group_name_H-M   'P 1'
#
loop_
_entity.id
_entity.type
_entity.pdbx_description
1 polymer ?
#
loop_
_entity_poly.entity_id
_entity_poly.type
_entity_poly.pdbx_seq_one_letter_code
_entity_poly.pdbx_strand_id
1 'polypeptide(L)'
;PVTPISIIELLKNNFVQGELAGIEKSGGVSSQHISSELESKIFGELLPVLDDSTGILKVDMWVEPDSSQIGRLLINGLAIGGPRVKGPDGQEVTIKVDIEMSSWDFGKVVELSKPDLPGTPETMIWDMAPKITLEEGRDYFATIEIFEGGEIKIDLLEELAPVTVNNFIFLSEQGYYDWVTFHRVIPDFMAQGGDPSGTGRGGPGYYIDNEFHPDARHDSAGVVSMANAGLLPDGQGTNGSQFFITFIKTPTLDGINPDGTLKDCSQGSCHSVFGRVVEGMDVLGNIIPRDPATANLPGDVIQSIKIISVPK
;
A
#
# COMPACT_ATOMS: atom_id res chain seq x y z
N PRO A 1 10.92 -6.91 -8.85
CA PRO A 1 9.87 -7.81 -8.36
C PRO A 1 10.44 -9.21 -8.24
N VAL A 2 10.22 -9.83 -7.08
CA VAL A 2 10.60 -11.23 -6.86
C VAL A 2 9.69 -12.09 -7.74
N THR A 3 10.26 -12.75 -8.72
CA THR A 3 9.52 -13.66 -9.59
C THR A 3 9.96 -15.10 -9.31
N PRO A 4 9.12 -16.11 -9.58
CA PRO A 4 9.50 -17.49 -9.51
C PRO A 4 10.79 -17.79 -10.28
N ILE A 5 10.94 -17.23 -11.47
CA ILE A 5 12.12 -17.41 -12.33
C ILE A 5 13.38 -16.88 -11.65
N SER A 6 13.32 -15.68 -11.05
CA SER A 6 14.49 -15.10 -10.38
C SER A 6 14.93 -15.90 -9.16
N ILE A 7 13.99 -16.51 -8.42
CA ILE A 7 14.33 -17.40 -7.30
C ILE A 7 15.00 -18.69 -7.80
N ILE A 8 14.49 -19.27 -8.88
CA ILE A 8 15.08 -20.50 -9.44
C ILE A 8 16.48 -20.25 -9.99
N GLU A 9 16.71 -19.14 -10.66
CA GLU A 9 18.04 -18.75 -11.15
C GLU A 9 19.02 -18.55 -9.99
N LEU A 10 18.56 -17.88 -8.91
CA LEU A 10 19.35 -17.72 -7.69
C LEU A 10 19.72 -19.10 -7.10
N LEU A 11 18.74 -19.99 -6.97
CA LEU A 11 18.96 -21.33 -6.41
C LEU A 11 19.89 -22.16 -7.29
N LYS A 12 19.75 -22.12 -8.62
CA LYS A 12 20.67 -22.81 -9.55
C LYS A 12 22.13 -22.45 -9.35
N ASN A 13 22.39 -21.19 -9.02
CA ASN A 13 23.74 -20.68 -8.83
C ASN A 13 24.32 -20.95 -7.44
N ASN A 14 23.46 -21.11 -6.45
CA ASN A 14 23.87 -21.18 -5.03
C ASN A 14 23.53 -22.51 -4.34
N PHE A 15 22.74 -23.37 -4.98
CA PHE A 15 22.32 -24.65 -4.41
C PHE A 15 23.41 -25.71 -4.67
N VAL A 16 24.44 -25.71 -3.83
CA VAL A 16 25.65 -26.53 -4.05
C VAL A 16 25.46 -27.98 -3.57
N GLN A 17 24.67 -28.22 -2.53
CA GLN A 17 24.33 -29.55 -1.99
C GLN A 17 22.96 -29.52 -1.37
N GLY A 18 22.05 -30.38 -1.82
CA GLY A 18 20.79 -30.67 -1.16
C GLY A 18 20.74 -32.14 -0.73
N GLU A 19 20.15 -32.39 0.39
CA GLU A 19 19.91 -33.76 0.87
C GLU A 19 18.54 -34.23 0.37
N LEU A 20 18.48 -35.45 -0.14
CA LEU A 20 17.21 -36.09 -0.48
C LEU A 20 16.48 -36.45 0.82
N ALA A 21 15.47 -35.63 1.18
CA ALA A 21 14.69 -35.84 2.40
C ALA A 21 13.65 -36.94 2.27
N GLY A 22 13.28 -37.32 1.02
CA GLY A 22 12.35 -38.43 0.77
C GLY A 22 11.62 -38.31 -0.56
N ILE A 23 10.65 -39.21 -0.75
CA ILE A 23 9.70 -39.15 -1.86
C ILE A 23 8.32 -38.93 -1.28
N GLU A 24 7.66 -37.87 -1.69
CA GLU A 24 6.32 -37.52 -1.26
C GLU A 24 5.32 -37.55 -2.41
N LYS A 25 4.06 -37.85 -2.11
CA LYS A 25 2.97 -37.85 -3.09
C LYS A 25 2.03 -36.68 -2.78
N SER A 26 1.88 -35.79 -3.75
CA SER A 26 0.89 -34.70 -3.68
C SER A 26 0.08 -34.69 -4.96
N GLY A 27 -1.26 -34.68 -4.86
CA GLY A 27 -2.15 -34.68 -6.03
C GLY A 27 -2.00 -35.87 -6.97
N GLY A 28 -1.45 -37.02 -6.50
CA GLY A 28 -1.20 -38.22 -7.31
C GLY A 28 0.17 -38.26 -8.02
N VAL A 29 0.94 -37.17 -7.94
CA VAL A 29 2.30 -37.08 -8.50
C VAL A 29 3.30 -37.38 -7.40
N SER A 30 4.30 -38.22 -7.73
CA SER A 30 5.44 -38.50 -6.82
C SER A 30 6.53 -37.46 -7.08
N SER A 31 6.95 -36.77 -6.04
CA SER A 31 8.01 -35.76 -6.10
C SER A 31 9.16 -36.13 -5.16
N GLN A 32 10.38 -35.88 -5.59
CA GLN A 32 11.56 -35.97 -4.74
C GLN A 32 11.64 -34.71 -3.87
N HIS A 33 11.60 -34.85 -2.55
CA HIS A 33 11.81 -33.77 -1.62
C HIS A 33 13.30 -33.59 -1.37
N ILE A 34 13.84 -32.45 -1.76
CA ILE A 34 15.24 -32.05 -1.58
C ILE A 34 15.26 -30.91 -0.57
N SER A 35 16.03 -31.03 0.47
CA SER A 35 16.20 -30.00 1.49
C SER A 35 17.64 -29.49 1.50
N SER A 36 17.81 -28.20 1.70
CA SER A 36 19.12 -27.55 1.86
C SER A 36 19.02 -26.36 2.80
N GLU A 37 20.16 -25.92 3.28
CA GLU A 37 20.30 -24.72 4.10
C GLU A 37 21.18 -23.72 3.36
N LEU A 38 20.72 -22.47 3.20
CA LEU A 38 21.42 -21.40 2.52
C LEU A 38 21.56 -20.19 3.42
N GLU A 39 22.68 -19.49 3.31
CA GLU A 39 22.86 -18.21 4.01
C GLU A 39 21.84 -17.17 3.52
N SER A 40 21.21 -16.46 4.45
CA SER A 40 20.14 -15.49 4.14
C SER A 40 20.57 -14.39 3.17
N LYS A 41 21.82 -13.94 3.24
CA LYS A 41 22.38 -12.91 2.33
C LYS A 41 22.35 -13.31 0.84
N ILE A 42 22.32 -14.61 0.52
CA ILE A 42 22.21 -15.10 -0.86
C ILE A 42 20.92 -14.58 -1.52
N PHE A 43 19.88 -14.37 -0.72
CA PHE A 43 18.61 -13.84 -1.20
C PHE A 43 18.57 -12.31 -1.27
N GLY A 44 19.66 -11.61 -0.95
CA GLY A 44 19.75 -10.15 -0.95
C GLY A 44 19.44 -9.50 -2.30
N GLU A 45 19.85 -10.12 -3.42
CA GLU A 45 19.52 -9.64 -4.77
C GLU A 45 18.00 -9.60 -5.04
N LEU A 46 17.23 -10.51 -4.43
CA LEU A 46 15.78 -10.61 -4.58
C LEU A 46 15.03 -9.86 -3.48
N LEU A 47 15.58 -9.91 -2.27
CA LEU A 47 15.04 -9.30 -1.07
C LEU A 47 16.10 -8.39 -0.45
N PRO A 48 16.18 -7.12 -0.83
CA PRO A 48 17.25 -6.21 -0.38
C PRO A 48 17.39 -6.08 1.14
N VAL A 49 16.33 -6.37 1.88
CA VAL A 49 16.35 -6.45 3.36
C VAL A 49 17.29 -7.55 3.88
N LEU A 50 17.64 -8.53 3.04
CA LEU A 50 18.55 -9.64 3.38
C LEU A 50 19.98 -9.44 2.85
N ASP A 51 20.29 -8.38 2.12
CA ASP A 51 21.59 -8.17 1.43
C ASP A 51 22.78 -8.31 2.39
N ASP A 52 22.73 -7.65 3.54
CA ASP A 52 23.80 -7.74 4.56
C ASP A 52 23.36 -8.57 5.79
N SER A 53 22.34 -9.42 5.65
CA SER A 53 21.81 -10.20 6.76
C SER A 53 22.68 -11.40 7.11
N THR A 54 22.56 -11.85 8.35
CA THR A 54 23.16 -13.10 8.84
C THR A 54 22.06 -14.04 9.28
N GLY A 55 22.21 -15.32 8.96
CA GLY A 55 21.25 -16.36 9.30
C GLY A 55 21.21 -17.44 8.23
N ILE A 56 20.53 -18.50 8.57
CA ILE A 56 20.35 -19.65 7.68
C ILE A 56 18.87 -19.79 7.34
N LEU A 57 18.58 -19.87 6.06
CA LEU A 57 17.26 -20.16 5.54
C LEU A 57 17.21 -21.61 5.05
N LYS A 58 16.19 -22.32 5.47
CA LYS A 58 15.90 -23.66 4.97
C LYS A 58 15.18 -23.54 3.64
N VAL A 59 15.65 -24.29 2.65
CA VAL A 59 15.07 -24.39 1.30
C VAL A 59 14.63 -25.82 1.08
N ASP A 60 13.34 -26.03 0.96
CA ASP A 60 12.74 -27.32 0.63
C ASP A 60 12.12 -27.27 -0.76
N MET A 61 12.53 -28.22 -1.64
CA MET A 61 12.04 -28.32 -3.01
C MET A 61 11.45 -29.71 -3.27
N TRP A 62 10.32 -29.73 -3.95
CA TRP A 62 9.70 -30.96 -4.45
C TRP A 62 9.85 -31.00 -5.98
N VAL A 63 10.68 -31.90 -6.44
CA VAL A 63 11.04 -32.05 -7.86
C VAL A 63 10.38 -33.31 -8.43
N GLU A 64 9.70 -33.14 -9.55
CA GLU A 64 9.11 -34.28 -10.28
C GLU A 64 10.21 -35.04 -11.04
N PRO A 65 10.39 -36.34 -10.79
CA PRO A 65 11.50 -37.12 -11.37
C PRO A 65 11.50 -37.16 -12.90
N ASP A 66 10.31 -37.26 -13.51
CA ASP A 66 10.15 -37.44 -14.95
C ASP A 66 10.31 -36.15 -15.75
N SER A 67 9.93 -35.01 -15.17
CA SER A 67 9.98 -33.71 -15.84
C SER A 67 11.13 -32.84 -15.37
N SER A 68 11.76 -33.16 -14.22
CA SER A 68 12.71 -32.32 -13.50
C SER A 68 12.14 -30.95 -13.14
N GLN A 69 10.82 -30.84 -13.02
CA GLN A 69 10.13 -29.62 -12.68
C GLN A 69 9.99 -29.49 -11.16
N ILE A 70 10.08 -28.27 -10.65
CA ILE A 70 9.83 -27.99 -9.24
C ILE A 70 8.32 -27.79 -9.06
N GLY A 71 7.65 -28.77 -8.43
CA GLY A 71 6.21 -28.69 -8.15
C GLY A 71 5.87 -27.85 -6.92
N ARG A 72 6.83 -27.72 -5.98
CA ARG A 72 6.69 -26.91 -4.77
C ARG A 72 8.05 -26.45 -4.28
N LEU A 73 8.10 -25.23 -3.76
CA LEU A 73 9.29 -24.65 -3.12
C LEU A 73 8.86 -23.95 -1.84
N LEU A 74 9.56 -24.23 -0.75
CA LEU A 74 9.45 -23.50 0.52
C LEU A 74 10.81 -22.92 0.87
N ILE A 75 10.84 -21.65 1.28
CA ILE A 75 12.01 -21.01 1.87
C ILE A 75 11.56 -20.39 3.17
N ASN A 76 12.10 -20.88 4.28
CA ASN A 76 11.72 -20.37 5.58
C ASN A 76 12.92 -20.28 6.54
N GLY A 77 12.82 -19.39 7.51
CA GLY A 77 13.84 -19.23 8.55
C GLY A 77 13.84 -17.84 9.17
N LEU A 78 14.85 -17.62 9.97
CA LEU A 78 15.10 -16.34 10.63
C LEU A 78 16.46 -15.80 10.18
N ALA A 79 16.49 -14.53 9.83
CA ALA A 79 17.71 -13.79 9.53
C ALA A 79 17.82 -12.60 10.48
N ILE A 80 19.05 -12.21 10.79
CA ILE A 80 19.32 -10.97 11.53
C ILE A 80 19.67 -9.92 10.49
N GLY A 81 18.95 -8.81 10.49
CA GLY A 81 19.19 -7.70 9.57
C GLY A 81 20.58 -7.14 9.69
N GLY A 82 21.22 -6.83 8.56
CA GLY A 82 22.54 -6.23 8.49
C GLY A 82 22.56 -4.78 9.02
N PRO A 83 23.70 -4.11 8.90
CA PRO A 83 23.90 -2.74 9.42
C PRO A 83 22.91 -1.71 8.87
N ARG A 84 22.34 -1.98 7.69
CA ARG A 84 21.35 -1.10 7.03
C ARG A 84 19.92 -1.31 7.53
N VAL A 85 19.66 -2.45 8.21
CA VAL A 85 18.33 -2.81 8.71
C VAL A 85 18.39 -2.80 10.23
N LYS A 86 18.07 -1.66 10.82
CA LYS A 86 18.05 -1.45 12.27
C LYS A 86 16.66 -1.05 12.73
N GLY A 87 16.29 -1.52 13.92
CA GLY A 87 15.09 -1.07 14.62
C GLY A 87 15.19 0.40 15.05
N PRO A 88 14.07 0.99 15.52
CA PRO A 88 14.02 2.39 15.96
C PRO A 88 15.08 2.78 16.97
N ASP A 89 15.51 1.83 17.82
CA ASP A 89 16.53 2.04 18.86
C ASP A 89 17.95 1.64 18.40
N GLY A 90 18.18 1.45 17.11
CA GLY A 90 19.44 0.99 16.56
C GLY A 90 19.75 -0.49 16.84
N GLN A 91 18.78 -1.24 17.38
CA GLN A 91 18.93 -2.66 17.67
C GLN A 91 18.90 -3.52 16.41
N GLU A 92 19.41 -4.74 16.50
CA GLU A 92 19.30 -5.74 15.44
C GLU A 92 17.85 -6.18 15.25
N VAL A 93 17.42 -6.27 14.00
CA VAL A 93 16.08 -6.70 13.63
C VAL A 93 16.13 -8.16 13.19
N THR A 94 15.27 -8.98 13.77
CA THR A 94 15.05 -10.34 13.29
C THR A 94 14.04 -10.33 12.15
N ILE A 95 14.45 -10.83 10.99
CA ILE A 95 13.64 -10.92 9.78
C ILE A 95 13.14 -12.35 9.67
N LYS A 96 11.83 -12.56 9.74
CA LYS A 96 11.22 -13.84 9.39
C LYS A 96 11.03 -13.93 7.88
N VAL A 97 11.61 -14.97 7.29
CA VAL A 97 11.40 -15.29 5.87
C VAL A 97 10.47 -16.49 5.79
N ASP A 98 9.41 -16.37 5.00
CA ASP A 98 8.43 -17.43 4.78
C ASP A 98 7.88 -17.29 3.36
N ILE A 99 8.43 -18.05 2.42
CA ILE A 99 8.08 -18.03 1.01
C ILE A 99 7.60 -19.41 0.61
N GLU A 100 6.37 -19.51 0.15
CA GLU A 100 5.82 -20.72 -0.43
C GLU A 100 5.45 -20.47 -1.88
N MET A 101 5.85 -21.39 -2.75
CA MET A 101 5.48 -21.41 -4.15
C MET A 101 5.03 -22.82 -4.51
N SER A 102 3.84 -22.99 -5.05
CA SER A 102 3.27 -24.28 -5.42
C SER A 102 2.65 -24.24 -6.82
N SER A 103 2.70 -25.41 -7.50
CA SER A 103 2.11 -25.70 -8.82
C SER A 103 2.54 -24.76 -9.95
N TRP A 104 3.66 -25.10 -10.61
CA TRP A 104 4.11 -24.42 -11.81
C TRP A 104 4.13 -25.35 -12.99
N ASP A 105 3.39 -24.99 -14.01
CA ASP A 105 3.52 -25.57 -15.35
C ASP A 105 4.69 -24.88 -16.08
N PHE A 106 5.89 -25.39 -15.92
CA PHE A 106 7.05 -24.94 -16.71
C PHE A 106 6.86 -25.34 -18.16
N GLY A 107 6.77 -24.36 -19.05
CA GLY A 107 6.71 -24.58 -20.49
C GLY A 107 5.35 -24.36 -21.14
N LYS A 108 4.30 -24.16 -20.38
CA LYS A 108 3.15 -23.41 -20.88
C LYS A 108 3.42 -21.93 -20.62
N VAL A 109 3.20 -21.09 -21.62
CA VAL A 109 2.89 -19.71 -21.37
C VAL A 109 1.61 -19.76 -20.55
N VAL A 110 1.75 -19.81 -19.23
CA VAL A 110 0.69 -19.41 -18.35
C VAL A 110 0.59 -17.92 -18.66
N GLU A 111 -0.37 -17.52 -19.50
CA GLU A 111 -0.99 -16.27 -19.24
C GLU A 111 -1.40 -16.39 -17.77
N LEU A 112 -0.63 -15.75 -16.90
CA LEU A 112 -1.09 -15.39 -15.59
C LEU A 112 -2.25 -14.45 -15.89
N SER A 113 -3.42 -15.03 -16.13
CA SER A 113 -4.65 -14.32 -15.88
C SER A 113 -4.45 -13.84 -14.45
N LYS A 114 -4.26 -12.52 -14.35
CA LYS A 114 -4.38 -11.80 -13.09
C LYS A 114 -5.51 -12.53 -12.36
N PRO A 115 -5.31 -13.08 -11.15
CA PRO A 115 -6.41 -13.74 -10.48
C PRO A 115 -7.60 -12.79 -10.62
N ASP A 116 -8.80 -13.31 -10.93
CA ASP A 116 -10.04 -12.56 -10.85
C ASP A 116 -10.27 -12.14 -9.38
N LEU A 117 -9.32 -11.39 -8.88
CA LEU A 117 -9.53 -10.50 -7.76
C LEU A 117 -10.52 -9.46 -8.29
N PRO A 118 -11.66 -9.27 -7.65
CA PRO A 118 -12.61 -8.25 -8.05
C PRO A 118 -11.83 -6.95 -8.21
N GLY A 119 -11.68 -6.49 -9.45
CA GLY A 119 -10.89 -5.38 -9.96
C GLY A 119 -9.69 -5.03 -9.10
N THR A 120 -8.48 -5.29 -9.54
CA THR A 120 -7.35 -4.65 -8.85
C THR A 120 -7.57 -3.15 -8.93
N PRO A 121 -7.33 -2.40 -7.86
CA PRO A 121 -7.55 -0.95 -7.84
C PRO A 121 -6.98 -0.22 -9.07
N GLU A 122 -5.87 -0.69 -9.62
CA GLU A 122 -5.24 -0.13 -10.84
C GLU A 122 -6.12 -0.21 -12.11
N THR A 123 -7.09 -1.12 -12.16
CA THR A 123 -8.01 -1.28 -13.30
C THR A 123 -9.38 -0.66 -13.06
N MET A 124 -9.64 -0.16 -11.84
CA MET A 124 -10.88 0.50 -11.49
C MET A 124 -10.86 1.95 -11.98
N ILE A 125 -11.43 2.19 -13.16
CA ILE A 125 -11.53 3.50 -13.79
C ILE A 125 -12.99 3.77 -14.12
N TRP A 126 -13.48 4.95 -13.80
CA TRP A 126 -14.83 5.40 -14.09
C TRP A 126 -14.81 6.62 -15.01
N ASP A 127 -15.81 6.74 -15.87
CA ASP A 127 -15.94 7.85 -16.81
C ASP A 127 -16.39 9.16 -16.15
N MET A 128 -16.96 9.08 -14.94
CA MET A 128 -17.47 10.24 -14.21
C MET A 128 -17.46 10.02 -12.70
N ALA A 129 -17.45 11.13 -11.95
CA ALA A 129 -17.60 11.13 -10.51
C ALA A 129 -18.93 10.51 -10.05
N PRO A 130 -18.98 9.87 -8.88
CA PRO A 130 -20.21 9.28 -8.34
C PRO A 130 -21.27 10.35 -8.05
N LYS A 131 -22.55 9.97 -8.20
CA LYS A 131 -23.64 10.79 -7.70
C LYS A 131 -23.61 10.83 -6.17
N ILE A 132 -24.03 11.93 -5.58
CA ILE A 132 -24.10 12.05 -4.12
C ILE A 132 -25.18 11.09 -3.61
N THR A 133 -24.75 10.26 -2.65
CA THR A 133 -25.59 9.25 -1.97
C THR A 133 -25.63 9.46 -0.46
N LEU A 134 -25.02 10.54 0.05
CA LEU A 134 -25.03 10.88 1.47
C LEU A 134 -26.47 11.14 1.95
N GLU A 135 -26.80 10.56 3.11
CA GLU A 135 -28.11 10.71 3.73
C GLU A 135 -28.08 11.89 4.71
N GLU A 136 -29.11 12.72 4.68
CA GLU A 136 -29.29 13.81 5.64
C GLU A 136 -29.47 13.28 7.06
N GLY A 137 -28.85 13.94 8.04
CA GLY A 137 -28.94 13.52 9.46
C GLY A 137 -28.07 12.31 9.83
N ARG A 138 -27.08 11.99 9.01
CA ARG A 138 -26.08 10.95 9.29
C ARG A 138 -24.70 11.54 9.45
N ASP A 139 -23.93 11.00 10.40
CA ASP A 139 -22.48 11.19 10.51
C ASP A 139 -21.77 9.99 9.87
N TYR A 140 -20.66 10.24 9.21
CA TYR A 140 -19.87 9.24 8.51
C TYR A 140 -18.47 9.14 9.08
N PHE A 141 -18.02 7.90 9.30
CA PHE A 141 -16.67 7.59 9.76
C PHE A 141 -16.00 6.63 8.79
N ALA A 142 -14.69 6.81 8.63
CA ALA A 142 -13.85 5.87 7.91
C ALA A 142 -12.84 5.23 8.86
N THR A 143 -12.59 3.94 8.73
CA THR A 143 -11.50 3.24 9.42
C THR A 143 -10.54 2.73 8.37
N ILE A 144 -9.32 3.27 8.34
CA ILE A 144 -8.21 2.78 7.51
C ILE A 144 -7.51 1.69 8.30
N GLU A 145 -7.55 0.45 7.81
CA GLU A 145 -6.77 -0.67 8.34
C GLU A 145 -5.40 -0.67 7.67
N ILE A 146 -4.34 -0.54 8.46
CA ILE A 146 -2.96 -0.68 7.98
C ILE A 146 -2.54 -2.14 8.12
N PHE A 147 -2.07 -2.74 7.03
CA PHE A 147 -1.60 -4.12 7.06
C PHE A 147 -0.50 -4.29 8.11
N GLU A 148 -0.72 -5.16 9.10
CA GLU A 148 0.17 -5.38 10.26
C GLU A 148 0.47 -4.13 11.11
N GLY A 149 -0.24 -3.00 10.88
CA GLY A 149 0.08 -1.71 11.50
C GLY A 149 -0.95 -1.14 12.49
N GLY A 150 -2.20 -1.61 12.45
CA GLY A 150 -3.30 -1.10 13.25
C GLY A 150 -4.33 -0.29 12.46
N GLU A 151 -5.13 0.51 13.14
CA GLU A 151 -6.26 1.23 12.55
C GLU A 151 -6.16 2.74 12.77
N ILE A 152 -6.57 3.51 11.76
CA ILE A 152 -6.74 4.96 11.84
C ILE A 152 -8.20 5.27 11.59
N LYS A 153 -8.88 5.85 12.58
CA LYS A 153 -10.29 6.23 12.47
C LYS A 153 -10.42 7.71 12.17
N ILE A 154 -11.24 8.02 11.19
CA ILE A 154 -11.47 9.36 10.65
C ILE A 154 -12.94 9.71 10.80
N ASP A 155 -13.21 10.89 11.34
CA ASP A 155 -14.50 11.57 11.26
C ASP A 155 -14.55 12.32 9.92
N LEU A 156 -15.54 12.00 9.08
CA LEU A 156 -15.69 12.61 7.75
C LEU A 156 -16.57 13.88 7.88
N LEU A 157 -16.16 14.93 7.17
CA LEU A 157 -16.81 16.25 7.25
C LEU A 157 -17.86 16.41 6.14
N GLU A 158 -18.87 15.53 6.11
CA GLU A 158 -19.87 15.47 5.03
C GLU A 158 -20.70 16.76 4.87
N GLU A 159 -20.83 17.58 5.93
CA GLU A 159 -21.53 18.87 5.84
C GLU A 159 -20.65 19.97 5.25
N LEU A 160 -19.32 19.83 5.36
CA LEU A 160 -18.35 20.85 4.95
C LEU A 160 -17.77 20.58 3.56
N ALA A 161 -17.68 19.30 3.16
CA ALA A 161 -17.14 18.88 1.89
C ALA A 161 -17.93 17.66 1.33
N PRO A 162 -19.24 17.81 1.04
CA PRO A 162 -20.12 16.68 0.71
C PRO A 162 -19.71 15.94 -0.55
N VAL A 163 -19.24 16.59 -1.60
CA VAL A 163 -18.82 15.93 -2.84
C VAL A 163 -17.54 15.11 -2.60
N THR A 164 -16.60 15.67 -1.86
CA THR A 164 -15.32 15.01 -1.52
C THR A 164 -15.54 13.81 -0.62
N VAL A 165 -16.36 13.95 0.43
CA VAL A 165 -16.72 12.84 1.33
C VAL A 165 -17.44 11.73 0.56
N ASN A 166 -18.44 12.08 -0.26
CA ASN A 166 -19.15 11.10 -1.08
C ASN A 166 -18.22 10.35 -2.04
N ASN A 167 -17.28 11.05 -2.66
CA ASN A 167 -16.27 10.45 -3.54
C ASN A 167 -15.38 9.46 -2.76
N PHE A 168 -14.90 9.87 -1.60
CA PHE A 168 -14.06 9.00 -0.76
C PHE A 168 -14.81 7.76 -0.27
N ILE A 169 -16.07 7.92 0.16
CA ILE A 169 -16.93 6.79 0.56
C ILE A 169 -17.15 5.85 -0.61
N PHE A 170 -17.55 6.36 -1.78
CA PHE A 170 -17.75 5.54 -2.97
C PHE A 170 -16.51 4.72 -3.31
N LEU A 171 -15.34 5.33 -3.39
CA LEU A 171 -14.10 4.65 -3.72
C LEU A 171 -13.74 3.59 -2.66
N SER A 172 -13.96 3.89 -1.37
CA SER A 172 -13.74 2.93 -0.27
C SER A 172 -14.67 1.72 -0.39
N GLU A 173 -15.96 1.93 -0.63
CA GLU A 173 -16.96 0.86 -0.77
C GLU A 173 -16.73 0.00 -2.02
N GLN A 174 -16.09 0.55 -3.07
CA GLN A 174 -15.68 -0.21 -4.25
C GLN A 174 -14.37 -0.99 -4.03
N GLY A 175 -13.72 -0.89 -2.85
CA GLY A 175 -12.42 -1.50 -2.58
C GLY A 175 -11.28 -0.85 -3.35
N TYR A 176 -11.45 0.40 -3.85
CA TYR A 176 -10.44 1.10 -4.64
C TYR A 176 -9.15 1.36 -3.86
N TYR A 177 -9.24 1.45 -2.54
CA TYR A 177 -8.09 1.66 -1.66
C TYR A 177 -7.49 0.38 -1.10
N ASP A 178 -8.09 -0.79 -1.39
CA ASP A 178 -7.62 -2.07 -0.86
C ASP A 178 -6.23 -2.39 -1.42
N TRP A 179 -5.30 -2.67 -0.52
CA TRP A 179 -3.90 -2.98 -0.82
C TRP A 179 -3.12 -1.83 -1.49
N VAL A 180 -3.63 -0.60 -1.44
CA VAL A 180 -2.94 0.60 -1.90
C VAL A 180 -1.96 1.09 -0.82
N THR A 181 -0.83 1.66 -1.24
CA THR A 181 0.22 2.09 -0.31
C THR A 181 0.16 3.58 0.03
N PHE A 182 0.69 3.95 1.19
CA PHE A 182 1.15 5.31 1.43
C PHE A 182 2.43 5.53 0.63
N HIS A 183 2.29 5.98 -0.60
CA HIS A 183 3.39 6.08 -1.56
C HIS A 183 4.33 7.26 -1.30
N ARG A 184 3.90 8.27 -0.54
CA ARG A 184 4.71 9.44 -0.19
C ARG A 184 4.46 9.84 1.28
N VAL A 185 5.51 9.73 2.10
CA VAL A 185 5.45 10.03 3.54
C VAL A 185 6.62 10.93 3.91
N ILE A 186 6.31 12.16 4.28
CA ILE A 186 7.30 13.17 4.66
C ILE A 186 7.16 13.45 6.16
N PRO A 187 8.18 13.14 6.97
CA PRO A 187 8.17 13.46 8.40
C PRO A 187 7.88 14.94 8.63
N ASP A 188 7.18 15.25 9.72
CA ASP A 188 6.79 16.60 10.08
C ASP A 188 5.95 17.34 9.02
N PHE A 189 5.33 16.59 8.10
CA PHE A 189 4.43 17.16 7.12
C PHE A 189 3.17 16.30 6.94
N MET A 190 3.24 15.19 6.16
CA MET A 190 2.06 14.36 5.86
C MET A 190 2.40 12.95 5.37
N ALA A 191 1.41 12.05 5.46
CA ALA A 191 1.39 10.76 4.77
C ALA A 191 0.35 10.80 3.65
N GLN A 192 0.74 10.52 2.39
CA GLN A 192 -0.09 10.55 1.20
C GLN A 192 -0.26 9.15 0.62
N GLY A 193 -1.51 8.77 0.38
CA GLY A 193 -1.93 7.51 -0.23
C GLY A 193 -3.01 7.71 -1.29
N GLY A 194 -3.73 6.62 -1.61
CA GLY A 194 -4.89 6.67 -2.52
C GLY A 194 -4.57 6.62 -4.01
N ASP A 195 -3.32 6.30 -4.37
CA ASP A 195 -2.91 5.99 -5.74
C ASP A 195 -2.63 4.48 -5.88
N PRO A 196 -3.47 3.71 -6.59
CA PRO A 196 -3.25 2.28 -6.78
C PRO A 196 -1.94 1.93 -7.48
N SER A 197 -1.42 2.83 -8.32
CA SER A 197 -0.14 2.64 -8.99
C SER A 197 1.08 2.89 -8.09
N GLY A 198 0.88 3.54 -6.94
CA GLY A 198 1.95 3.92 -6.01
C GLY A 198 2.97 4.93 -6.55
N THR A 199 2.70 5.54 -7.70
CA THR A 199 3.60 6.49 -8.38
C THR A 199 3.31 7.96 -8.07
N GLY A 200 2.18 8.25 -7.43
CA GLY A 200 1.65 9.59 -7.22
C GLY A 200 0.95 10.19 -8.44
N ARG A 201 0.71 9.40 -9.50
CA ARG A 201 0.09 9.85 -10.77
C ARG A 201 -1.20 9.15 -11.12
N GLY A 202 -1.54 8.07 -10.41
CA GLY A 202 -2.77 7.31 -10.59
C GLY A 202 -3.99 8.03 -10.02
N GLY A 203 -5.17 7.61 -10.49
CA GLY A 203 -6.45 8.15 -10.06
C GLY A 203 -7.62 7.39 -10.66
N PRO A 204 -8.87 7.73 -10.30
CA PRO A 204 -10.07 6.95 -10.62
C PRO A 204 -10.61 7.19 -12.04
N GLY A 205 -9.93 7.96 -12.88
CA GLY A 205 -10.35 8.28 -14.25
C GLY A 205 -11.13 9.59 -14.38
N TYR A 206 -11.49 10.23 -13.28
CA TYR A 206 -12.21 11.51 -13.25
C TYR A 206 -11.62 12.44 -12.18
N TYR A 207 -12.07 13.70 -12.21
CA TYR A 207 -11.78 14.69 -11.19
C TYR A 207 -13.07 15.26 -10.60
N ILE A 208 -12.97 15.72 -9.34
CA ILE A 208 -13.98 16.54 -8.68
C ILE A 208 -13.40 17.91 -8.33
N ASP A 209 -14.26 18.88 -8.17
CA ASP A 209 -13.87 20.24 -7.80
C ASP A 209 -13.38 20.35 -6.36
N ASN A 210 -12.70 21.46 -6.10
CA ASN A 210 -12.31 21.78 -4.74
C ASN A 210 -13.54 22.21 -3.90
N GLU A 211 -13.60 21.78 -2.66
CA GLU A 211 -14.54 22.23 -1.65
C GLU A 211 -13.79 22.86 -0.50
N PHE A 212 -13.98 24.15 -0.28
CA PHE A 212 -13.34 24.92 0.78
C PHE A 212 -14.38 25.47 1.74
N HIS A 213 -14.21 25.20 3.03
CA HIS A 213 -15.10 25.71 4.06
C HIS A 213 -14.28 26.38 5.18
N PRO A 214 -14.75 27.50 5.79
CA PRO A 214 -14.05 28.19 6.86
C PRO A 214 -13.71 27.31 8.08
N ASP A 215 -14.53 26.32 8.36
CA ASP A 215 -14.36 25.39 9.49
C ASP A 215 -13.58 24.13 9.13
N ALA A 216 -13.26 23.91 7.84
CA ALA A 216 -12.45 22.80 7.34
C ALA A 216 -11.05 23.27 6.97
N ARG A 217 -10.14 23.28 7.96
CA ARG A 217 -8.80 23.88 7.86
C ARG A 217 -7.70 22.89 8.22
N HIS A 218 -6.49 23.14 7.70
CA HIS A 218 -5.28 22.41 8.08
C HIS A 218 -4.66 22.98 9.37
N ASP A 219 -5.44 23.05 10.44
CA ASP A 219 -5.14 23.75 11.68
C ASP A 219 -4.47 22.87 12.75
N SER A 220 -4.40 21.56 12.51
CA SER A 220 -3.85 20.58 13.44
C SER A 220 -3.16 19.41 12.73
N ALA A 221 -2.55 18.52 13.49
CA ALA A 221 -2.23 17.16 13.05
C ALA A 221 -3.53 16.37 12.86
N GLY A 222 -3.49 15.31 12.02
CA GLY A 222 -4.61 14.41 11.77
C GLY A 222 -5.69 14.96 10.83
N VAL A 223 -5.42 16.07 10.13
CA VAL A 223 -6.33 16.58 9.09
C VAL A 223 -6.21 15.72 7.84
N VAL A 224 -7.35 15.25 7.31
CA VAL A 224 -7.43 14.46 6.07
C VAL A 224 -7.89 15.37 4.94
N SER A 225 -7.11 15.40 3.86
CA SER A 225 -7.32 16.32 2.75
C SER A 225 -7.02 15.69 1.39
N MET A 226 -7.67 16.17 0.32
CA MET A 226 -7.42 15.69 -1.03
C MET A 226 -6.08 16.16 -1.56
N ALA A 227 -5.30 15.25 -2.09
CA ALA A 227 -4.13 15.59 -2.90
C ALA A 227 -4.58 15.93 -4.33
N ASN A 228 -4.06 17.02 -4.88
CA ASN A 228 -4.35 17.45 -6.24
C ASN A 228 -3.14 18.10 -6.91
N ALA A 229 -3.21 18.30 -8.22
CA ALA A 229 -2.18 18.93 -9.02
C ALA A 229 -2.54 20.41 -9.37
N GLY A 230 -3.47 21.01 -8.64
CA GLY A 230 -3.97 22.36 -8.88
C GLY A 230 -5.24 22.38 -9.74
N LEU A 231 -5.39 23.43 -10.55
CA LEU A 231 -6.56 23.61 -11.40
C LEU A 231 -6.26 23.26 -12.86
N LEU A 232 -7.24 22.67 -13.56
CA LEU A 232 -7.25 22.54 -14.99
C LEU A 232 -7.42 23.91 -15.67
N PRO A 233 -7.14 24.05 -16.98
CA PRO A 233 -7.28 25.31 -17.70
C PRO A 233 -8.69 25.93 -17.68
N ASP A 234 -9.72 25.12 -17.48
CA ASP A 234 -11.12 25.52 -17.33
C ASP A 234 -11.51 25.91 -15.89
N GLY A 235 -10.57 25.80 -14.95
CA GLY A 235 -10.76 26.12 -13.54
C GLY A 235 -11.22 24.95 -12.68
N GLN A 236 -11.45 23.77 -13.26
CA GLN A 236 -11.82 22.57 -12.49
C GLN A 236 -10.67 22.12 -11.58
N GLY A 237 -10.97 21.68 -10.37
CA GLY A 237 -10.03 21.03 -9.45
C GLY A 237 -9.58 19.67 -9.99
N THR A 238 -8.38 19.25 -9.62
CA THR A 238 -7.82 17.95 -10.01
C THR A 238 -7.85 16.92 -8.88
N ASN A 239 -8.83 16.99 -7.99
CA ASN A 239 -9.01 16.01 -6.94
C ASN A 239 -9.56 14.70 -7.55
N GLY A 240 -8.87 13.58 -7.30
CA GLY A 240 -9.28 12.26 -7.77
C GLY A 240 -9.52 11.30 -6.60
N SER A 241 -8.59 10.38 -6.39
CA SER A 241 -8.61 9.41 -5.28
C SER A 241 -7.52 9.67 -4.23
N GLN A 242 -6.45 10.39 -4.59
CA GLN A 242 -5.32 10.58 -3.69
C GLN A 242 -5.68 11.52 -2.54
N PHE A 243 -5.30 11.12 -1.34
CA PHE A 243 -5.49 11.89 -0.12
C PHE A 243 -4.21 11.91 0.73
N PHE A 244 -4.14 12.83 1.66
CA PHE A 244 -3.07 12.86 2.66
C PHE A 244 -3.61 13.15 4.06
N ILE A 245 -2.85 12.70 5.07
CA ILE A 245 -3.13 12.94 6.47
C ILE A 245 -1.95 13.71 7.05
N THR A 246 -2.21 14.85 7.69
CA THR A 246 -1.16 15.73 8.21
C THR A 246 -0.56 15.22 9.51
N PHE A 247 0.78 15.31 9.68
CA PHE A 247 1.46 15.10 10.97
C PHE A 247 1.50 16.34 11.85
N ILE A 248 1.36 17.52 11.23
CA ILE A 248 1.36 18.82 11.90
C ILE A 248 0.32 19.74 11.24
N LYS A 249 0.05 20.91 11.86
CA LYS A 249 -0.74 21.94 11.20
C LYS A 249 -0.03 22.51 9.97
N THR A 250 -0.77 22.68 8.86
CA THR A 250 -0.23 23.14 7.58
C THR A 250 -1.15 24.18 6.91
N PRO A 251 -1.39 25.34 7.53
CA PRO A 251 -2.40 26.32 7.07
C PRO A 251 -2.09 26.92 5.70
N THR A 252 -0.88 26.75 5.20
CA THR A 252 -0.50 27.17 3.84
C THR A 252 -1.23 26.37 2.75
N LEU A 253 -1.78 25.20 3.09
CA LEU A 253 -2.54 24.33 2.20
C LEU A 253 -4.04 24.67 2.14
N ASP A 254 -4.51 25.58 3.01
CA ASP A 254 -5.91 26.00 3.02
C ASP A 254 -6.29 26.73 1.72
N GLY A 255 -7.49 26.47 1.21
CA GLY A 255 -8.09 27.20 0.10
C GLY A 255 -8.81 28.49 0.52
N ILE A 256 -8.78 28.84 1.81
CA ILE A 256 -9.40 30.02 2.38
C ILE A 256 -8.36 30.80 3.19
N ASN A 257 -8.32 32.11 2.99
CA ASN A 257 -7.48 33.02 3.74
C ASN A 257 -7.92 33.14 5.23
N PRO A 258 -7.07 33.67 6.13
CA PRO A 258 -7.45 33.89 7.54
C PRO A 258 -8.64 34.82 7.74
N ASP A 259 -8.91 35.69 6.77
CA ASP A 259 -10.05 36.63 6.79
C ASP A 259 -11.36 36.01 6.26
N GLY A 260 -11.34 34.72 5.89
CA GLY A 260 -12.48 33.96 5.36
C GLY A 260 -12.71 34.10 3.85
N THR A 261 -11.90 34.86 3.13
CA THR A 261 -11.99 34.96 1.67
C THR A 261 -11.35 33.77 0.99
N LEU A 262 -11.81 33.44 -0.22
CA LEU A 262 -11.18 32.38 -1.03
C LEU A 262 -9.75 32.79 -1.41
N LYS A 263 -8.83 31.83 -1.29
CA LYS A 263 -7.45 31.99 -1.72
C LYS A 263 -7.37 31.84 -3.25
N ASP A 264 -6.45 32.57 -3.87
CA ASP A 264 -6.10 32.32 -5.25
C ASP A 264 -5.29 31.01 -5.36
N CYS A 265 -5.94 29.97 -5.83
CA CYS A 265 -5.35 28.63 -5.99
C CYS A 265 -4.65 28.43 -7.36
N SER A 266 -4.62 29.46 -8.20
CA SER A 266 -3.95 29.39 -9.52
C SER A 266 -2.42 29.39 -9.40
N GLN A 267 -1.88 29.92 -8.31
CA GLN A 267 -0.43 30.06 -8.08
C GLN A 267 0.12 29.11 -7.00
N GLY A 268 -0.71 28.22 -6.43
CA GLY A 268 -0.29 27.32 -5.36
C GLY A 268 -1.29 26.24 -5.06
N SER A 269 -0.91 25.32 -4.19
CA SER A 269 -1.76 24.22 -3.77
C SER A 269 -2.82 24.72 -2.78
N CYS A 270 -4.08 24.41 -3.09
CA CYS A 270 -5.21 24.52 -2.19
C CYS A 270 -5.87 23.13 -2.13
N HIS A 271 -6.07 22.63 -0.93
CA HIS A 271 -6.53 21.27 -0.73
C HIS A 271 -7.85 21.24 0.03
N SER A 272 -8.79 20.39 -0.41
CA SER A 272 -10.09 20.21 0.23
C SER A 272 -9.95 19.34 1.47
N VAL A 273 -10.14 19.92 2.64
CA VAL A 273 -10.20 19.16 3.90
C VAL A 273 -11.55 18.48 3.99
N PHE A 274 -11.56 17.17 4.21
CA PHE A 274 -12.78 16.37 4.23
C PHE A 274 -12.88 15.41 5.42
N GLY A 275 -11.89 15.40 6.32
CA GLY A 275 -11.92 14.54 7.50
C GLY A 275 -10.90 14.92 8.57
N ARG A 276 -11.06 14.31 9.75
CA ARG A 276 -10.14 14.44 10.87
C ARG A 276 -9.92 13.07 11.53
N VAL A 277 -8.68 12.74 11.83
CA VAL A 277 -8.36 11.55 12.62
C VAL A 277 -8.86 11.76 14.04
N VAL A 278 -9.68 10.81 14.50
CA VAL A 278 -10.23 10.79 15.88
C VAL A 278 -9.59 9.72 16.74
N GLU A 279 -9.07 8.64 16.14
CA GLU A 279 -8.34 7.57 16.81
C GLU A 279 -7.20 7.09 15.90
N GLY A 280 -6.08 6.57 16.47
CA GLY A 280 -4.98 5.98 15.71
C GLY A 280 -3.91 6.99 15.24
N MET A 281 -3.75 8.14 15.92
CA MET A 281 -2.66 9.08 15.64
C MET A 281 -1.27 8.48 15.90
N ASP A 282 -1.16 7.54 16.80
CA ASP A 282 0.06 6.76 17.06
C ASP A 282 0.35 5.79 15.90
N VAL A 283 -0.68 5.15 15.33
CA VAL A 283 -0.56 4.33 14.11
C VAL A 283 -0.09 5.19 12.94
N LEU A 284 -0.72 6.35 12.73
CA LEU A 284 -0.30 7.31 11.69
C LEU A 284 1.16 7.74 11.86
N GLY A 285 1.60 7.98 13.11
CA GLY A 285 2.97 8.39 13.41
C GLY A 285 4.02 7.28 13.18
N ASN A 286 3.60 6.03 13.09
CA ASN A 286 4.47 4.88 12.82
C ASN A 286 4.60 4.54 11.33
N ILE A 287 3.82 5.18 10.44
CA ILE A 287 3.95 5.00 8.99
C ILE A 287 5.36 5.40 8.54
N ILE A 288 6.02 4.50 7.82
CA ILE A 288 7.43 4.63 7.47
C ILE A 288 7.64 5.78 6.47
N PRO A 289 8.60 6.69 6.74
CA PRO A 289 8.95 7.75 5.81
C PRO A 289 9.34 7.20 4.43
N ARG A 290 8.77 7.79 3.36
CA ARG A 290 8.98 7.32 2.00
C ARG A 290 8.94 8.47 0.98
N ASP A 291 9.95 8.49 0.12
CA ASP A 291 9.98 9.33 -1.08
C ASP A 291 9.84 8.43 -2.31
N PRO A 292 8.77 8.55 -3.10
CA PRO A 292 8.53 7.70 -4.27
C PRO A 292 9.61 7.82 -5.35
N ALA A 293 10.39 8.93 -5.37
CA ALA A 293 11.46 9.12 -6.34
C ALA A 293 12.72 8.30 -6.03
N THR A 294 12.91 7.91 -4.76
CA THR A 294 14.14 7.24 -4.29
C THR A 294 13.90 5.91 -3.59
N ALA A 295 12.66 5.63 -3.23
CA ALA A 295 12.31 4.43 -2.48
C ALA A 295 12.38 3.17 -3.35
N ASN A 296 13.07 2.15 -2.84
CA ASN A 296 13.19 0.83 -3.47
C ASN A 296 12.15 -0.18 -2.95
N LEU A 297 11.45 0.13 -1.85
CA LEU A 297 10.43 -0.71 -1.23
C LEU A 297 9.06 -0.02 -1.33
N PRO A 298 7.96 -0.80 -1.34
CA PRO A 298 6.62 -0.24 -1.22
C PRO A 298 6.47 0.51 0.11
N GLY A 299 5.51 1.43 0.20
CA GLY A 299 5.12 2.06 1.48
C GLY A 299 4.23 1.13 2.30
N ASP A 300 3.90 1.57 3.52
CA ASP A 300 2.91 0.88 4.35
C ASP A 300 1.59 0.74 3.58
N VAL A 301 0.97 -0.43 3.73
CA VAL A 301 -0.17 -0.84 2.91
C VAL A 301 -1.48 -0.55 3.63
N ILE A 302 -2.40 0.10 2.96
CA ILE A 302 -3.80 0.18 3.35
C ILE A 302 -4.42 -1.18 3.02
N GLN A 303 -4.72 -1.99 4.03
CA GLN A 303 -5.37 -3.28 3.83
C GLN A 303 -6.80 -3.09 3.32
N SER A 304 -7.54 -2.16 3.92
CA SER A 304 -8.90 -1.78 3.52
C SER A 304 -9.30 -0.45 4.15
N ILE A 305 -10.35 0.19 3.61
CA ILE A 305 -11.02 1.32 4.25
C ILE A 305 -12.51 0.96 4.46
N LYS A 306 -12.94 0.91 5.72
CA LYS A 306 -14.31 0.59 6.10
C LYS A 306 -15.09 1.86 6.43
N ILE A 307 -16.26 1.99 5.87
CA ILE A 307 -17.17 3.13 6.11
C ILE A 307 -18.27 2.72 7.08
N ILE A 308 -18.52 3.57 8.06
CA ILE A 308 -19.63 3.43 9.02
C ILE A 308 -20.42 4.72 9.01
N SER A 309 -21.76 4.62 8.99
CA SER A 309 -22.62 5.78 9.18
C SER A 309 -23.52 5.58 10.40
N VAL A 310 -23.70 6.64 11.18
CA VAL A 310 -24.57 6.64 12.38
C VAL A 310 -25.56 7.80 12.31
N PRO A 311 -26.75 7.70 12.90
CA PRO A 311 -27.64 8.85 13.06
C PRO A 311 -26.98 9.95 13.91
N LYS A 312 -27.15 11.23 13.51
CA LYS A 312 -26.74 12.41 14.31
C LYS A 312 -27.57 12.55 15.57
#